data_c3ff0e709ffb49153077a2ed07f21236
#
_entry.id   c3ff0e709ffb49153077a2ed07f21236
#
_cell.length_a   1.000
_cell.length_b   1.000
_cell.length_c   1.000
_cell.angle_alpha   90.00
_cell.angle_beta   90.00
_cell.angle_gamma   90.00
#
_symmetry.space_group_name_H-M   'P 1'
#
loop_
_entity.id
_entity.type
_entity.pdbx_description
1 polymer ?
#
loop_
_entity_poly.entity_id
_entity_poly.type
_entity_poly.pdbx_seq_one_letter_code
_entity_poly.pdbx_strand_id
1 'polypeptide(L)'
;MRDLKKNGHTMPSLSISNVFNVPCSQSFITTFTQQSRQFNHTLESIIQDSRPSVVAITREDQHIMKLIKPRSWHEYFKLFWRHSRYHKEIKGNLLLRRIGLQVPEIYETGIGLIPSARYGYLGFYIMENLEKRGFETVLDYFEDPELPQEQRQQLFDSIVSSLEKMRENLVLFNDLHLRNIMATPNGEMAWIDTGVTHFHWYSRKKFKNKFRDSVLRLANCYDSSLFNQSEQQRLKALSEF
;
A
#
# COMPACT_ATOMS: atom_id res chain seq x y z
N MET A 1 -23.13 -10.69 32.10
CA MET A 1 -21.80 -10.10 31.88
C MET A 1 -21.05 -11.03 30.94
N ARG A 2 -20.96 -10.70 29.66
CA ARG A 2 -20.23 -11.49 28.68
C ARG A 2 -18.90 -10.79 28.43
N ASP A 3 -17.81 -11.49 28.76
CA ASP A 3 -16.46 -11.04 28.51
C ASP A 3 -16.21 -10.88 27.01
N LEU A 4 -16.11 -9.64 26.55
CA LEU A 4 -15.57 -9.29 25.25
C LEU A 4 -14.05 -9.51 25.31
N LYS A 5 -13.57 -10.65 24.84
CA LYS A 5 -12.16 -10.85 24.53
C LYS A 5 -11.73 -9.74 23.58
N LYS A 6 -10.96 -8.78 24.08
CA LYS A 6 -10.21 -7.82 23.30
C LYS A 6 -9.22 -8.59 22.44
N ASN A 7 -9.50 -8.74 21.16
CA ASN A 7 -8.48 -9.11 20.18
C ASN A 7 -7.43 -8.00 20.20
N GLY A 8 -6.32 -8.26 20.88
CA GLY A 8 -5.20 -7.35 21.00
C GLY A 8 -4.43 -7.27 19.68
N HIS A 9 -4.94 -6.48 18.74
CA HIS A 9 -4.11 -5.98 17.65
C HIS A 9 -3.18 -4.93 18.26
N THR A 10 -2.00 -5.36 18.64
CA THR A 10 -0.90 -4.48 19.03
C THR A 10 -0.65 -3.53 17.86
N MET A 11 -0.85 -2.24 18.10
CA MET A 11 -0.42 -1.20 17.15
C MET A 11 1.08 -1.41 16.91
N PRO A 12 1.56 -1.33 15.64
CA PRO A 12 2.98 -1.41 15.37
C PRO A 12 3.71 -0.38 16.23
N SER A 13 4.78 -0.81 16.89
CA SER A 13 5.56 0.07 17.76
C SER A 13 6.13 1.23 16.94
N LEU A 14 5.90 2.46 17.37
CA LEU A 14 6.50 3.64 16.75
C LEU A 14 7.90 3.78 17.31
N SER A 15 8.92 3.41 16.56
CA SER A 15 10.30 3.75 16.92
C SER A 15 10.67 5.12 16.37
N ILE A 16 11.33 5.94 17.19
CA ILE A 16 11.88 7.22 16.78
C ILE A 16 13.33 6.95 16.41
N SER A 17 13.64 7.04 15.13
CA SER A 17 14.99 6.80 14.66
C SER A 17 15.76 8.09 14.41
N ASN A 18 17.02 8.13 14.84
CA ASN A 18 17.96 9.19 14.54
C ASN A 18 18.65 8.98 13.19
N VAL A 19 17.98 8.45 12.22
CA VAL A 19 18.60 8.11 10.94
C VAL A 19 18.60 9.33 10.04
N PHE A 20 19.79 9.79 9.71
CA PHE A 20 20.02 11.01 8.96
C PHE A 20 20.70 10.71 7.63
N ASN A 21 20.39 11.50 6.61
CA ASN A 21 21.19 11.62 5.39
C ASN A 21 21.45 10.29 4.68
N VAL A 22 20.41 9.59 4.29
CA VAL A 22 20.59 8.43 3.45
C VAL A 22 20.56 8.83 1.98
N PRO A 23 21.70 8.82 1.28
CA PRO A 23 21.73 9.06 -0.16
C PRO A 23 20.94 7.96 -0.88
N CYS A 24 20.19 8.36 -1.88
CA CYS A 24 19.50 7.40 -2.76
C CYS A 24 20.51 6.76 -3.70
N SER A 25 20.44 5.48 -3.91
CA SER A 25 21.25 4.64 -4.77
C SER A 25 22.17 3.66 -4.03
N GLN A 26 23.19 3.16 -4.67
CA GLN A 26 24.12 2.18 -4.09
C GLN A 26 24.78 2.64 -2.77
N SER A 27 25.04 3.93 -2.63
CA SER A 27 25.52 4.51 -1.38
C SER A 27 24.49 4.43 -0.24
N PHE A 28 23.20 4.36 -0.55
CA PHE A 28 22.13 4.13 0.41
C PHE A 28 22.27 2.77 1.10
N ILE A 29 22.50 1.68 0.35
CA ILE A 29 22.65 0.34 0.93
C ILE A 29 23.80 0.35 1.93
N THR A 30 24.96 0.91 1.55
CA THR A 30 26.14 0.94 2.42
C THR A 30 25.90 1.78 3.66
N THR A 31 25.35 2.98 3.51
CA THR A 31 25.10 3.90 4.62
C THR A 31 23.98 3.37 5.51
N PHE A 32 22.91 2.87 4.94
CA PHE A 32 21.81 2.29 5.70
C PHE A 32 22.22 0.98 6.39
N THR A 33 23.03 0.14 5.75
CA THR A 33 23.57 -1.08 6.36
C THR A 33 24.44 -0.76 7.58
N GLN A 34 25.22 0.32 7.55
CA GLN A 34 25.97 0.78 8.70
C GLN A 34 25.08 1.32 9.82
N GLN A 35 24.03 2.03 9.47
CA GLN A 35 23.07 2.62 10.42
C GLN A 35 22.01 1.63 10.88
N SER A 36 21.64 0.65 10.07
CA SER A 36 20.64 -0.38 10.40
C SER A 36 21.12 -1.33 11.51
N ARG A 37 22.45 -1.36 11.79
CA ARG A 37 22.92 -1.98 13.03
C ARG A 37 22.30 -1.37 14.29
N GLN A 38 21.86 -0.12 14.21
CA GLN A 38 21.11 0.54 15.28
C GLN A 38 19.63 0.15 15.30
N PHE A 39 19.11 -0.34 14.16
CA PHE A 39 17.71 -0.78 14.00
C PHE A 39 17.54 -2.30 13.98
N ASN A 40 18.60 -3.07 14.17
CA ASN A 40 18.64 -4.52 14.05
C ASN A 40 18.19 -5.08 12.69
N HIS A 41 18.19 -4.27 11.63
CA HIS A 41 17.82 -4.71 10.29
C HIS A 41 18.94 -4.43 9.31
N THR A 42 19.37 -5.45 8.57
CA THR A 42 20.26 -5.33 7.42
C THR A 42 19.46 -5.48 6.14
N LEU A 43 19.79 -4.69 5.11
CA LEU A 43 19.16 -4.82 3.80
C LEU A 43 19.89 -5.90 2.98
N GLU A 44 19.11 -6.72 2.30
CA GLU A 44 19.61 -7.69 1.35
C GLU A 44 19.69 -7.07 -0.04
N SER A 45 18.59 -6.49 -0.51
CA SER A 45 18.49 -5.90 -1.84
C SER A 45 17.54 -4.72 -1.87
N ILE A 46 17.73 -3.83 -2.83
CA ILE A 46 16.76 -2.80 -3.19
C ILE A 46 15.91 -3.32 -4.36
N ILE A 47 14.60 -3.40 -4.16
CA ILE A 47 13.62 -3.76 -5.20
C ILE A 47 13.37 -2.54 -6.08
N GLN A 48 13.17 -1.39 -5.46
CA GLN A 48 12.82 -0.16 -6.17
C GLN A 48 13.46 1.05 -5.49
N ASP A 49 14.10 1.89 -6.27
CA ASP A 49 14.51 3.23 -5.86
C ASP A 49 13.84 4.27 -6.77
N SER A 50 12.86 4.96 -6.23
CA SER A 50 12.11 5.99 -6.94
C SER A 50 12.18 7.32 -6.20
N ARG A 51 11.78 8.40 -6.88
CA ARG A 51 11.73 9.71 -6.25
C ARG A 51 10.87 9.73 -4.96
N PRO A 52 9.70 9.08 -4.89
CA PRO A 52 8.86 9.12 -3.70
C PRO A 52 9.28 8.15 -2.59
N SER A 53 9.94 7.03 -2.89
CA SER A 53 10.25 6.01 -1.90
C SER A 53 11.36 5.06 -2.35
N VAL A 54 11.97 4.38 -1.38
CA VAL A 54 12.81 3.21 -1.61
C VAL A 54 12.10 2.01 -1.02
N VAL A 55 12.07 0.91 -1.76
CA VAL A 55 11.57 -0.40 -1.32
C VAL A 55 12.73 -1.38 -1.35
N ALA A 56 12.95 -2.06 -0.24
CA ALA A 56 14.05 -2.99 -0.06
C ALA A 56 13.61 -4.23 0.72
N ILE A 57 14.36 -5.32 0.58
CA ILE A 57 14.19 -6.55 1.37
C ILE A 57 15.17 -6.52 2.54
N THR A 58 14.69 -6.86 3.74
CA THR A 58 15.54 -7.08 4.92
C THR A 58 16.16 -8.47 4.87
N ARG A 59 17.43 -8.58 5.30
CA ARG A 59 18.19 -9.84 5.21
C ARG A 59 17.67 -10.89 6.20
N GLU A 60 17.45 -10.48 7.43
CA GLU A 60 17.16 -11.40 8.53
C GLU A 60 15.81 -12.12 8.31
N ASP A 61 14.75 -11.32 8.17
CA ASP A 61 13.37 -11.83 8.09
C ASP A 61 12.83 -11.78 6.67
N GLN A 62 13.59 -11.18 5.73
CA GLN A 62 13.17 -10.96 4.35
C GLN A 62 11.85 -10.21 4.23
N HIS A 63 11.58 -9.34 5.17
CA HIS A 63 10.45 -8.43 5.13
C HIS A 63 10.69 -7.33 4.10
N ILE A 64 9.63 -6.65 3.70
CA ILE A 64 9.71 -5.46 2.86
C ILE A 64 9.87 -4.24 3.76
N MET A 65 10.97 -3.50 3.55
CA MET A 65 11.14 -2.17 4.13
C MET A 65 10.81 -1.11 3.08
N LYS A 66 9.89 -0.20 3.40
CA LYS A 66 9.58 0.96 2.56
C LYS A 66 9.99 2.24 3.27
N LEU A 67 10.88 2.99 2.63
CA LEU A 67 11.34 4.30 3.06
C LEU A 67 10.63 5.38 2.26
N ILE A 68 9.99 6.31 2.94
CA ILE A 68 9.24 7.41 2.31
C ILE A 68 10.12 8.64 2.24
N LYS A 69 10.41 9.10 1.01
CA LYS A 69 11.19 10.31 0.75
C LYS A 69 10.30 11.55 0.74
N PRO A 70 10.76 12.70 1.24
CA PRO A 70 10.06 13.96 1.08
C PRO A 70 10.11 14.42 -0.39
N ARG A 71 9.00 14.90 -0.92
CA ARG A 71 8.94 15.59 -2.21
C ARG A 71 9.40 17.04 -2.09
N SER A 72 9.21 17.62 -0.91
CA SER A 72 9.62 18.97 -0.55
C SER A 72 9.89 19.05 0.95
N TRP A 73 10.65 20.05 1.38
CA TRP A 73 10.97 20.25 2.79
C TRP A 73 9.72 20.51 3.66
N HIS A 74 8.67 21.07 3.10
CA HIS A 74 7.39 21.29 3.79
C HIS A 74 6.74 19.98 4.26
N GLU A 75 7.09 18.84 3.68
CA GLU A 75 6.54 17.56 4.11
C GLU A 75 7.02 17.14 5.51
N TYR A 76 8.18 17.65 5.94
CA TYR A 76 8.65 17.44 7.32
C TYR A 76 7.73 18.13 8.34
N PHE A 77 7.22 19.31 8.05
CA PHE A 77 6.23 19.95 8.92
C PHE A 77 4.95 19.12 9.01
N LYS A 78 4.53 18.48 7.92
CA LYS A 78 3.35 17.61 7.94
C LYS A 78 3.53 16.36 8.80
N LEU A 79 4.77 15.98 9.15
CA LEU A 79 5.02 14.92 10.13
C LEU A 79 4.44 15.29 11.50
N PHE A 80 4.66 16.50 11.98
CA PHE A 80 4.18 16.96 13.28
C PHE A 80 2.64 16.90 13.37
N TRP A 81 1.95 17.22 12.29
CA TRP A 81 0.48 17.14 12.26
C TRP A 81 -0.06 15.77 11.79
N ARG A 82 0.81 14.76 11.67
CA ARG A 82 0.42 13.41 11.23
C ARG A 82 -0.31 13.38 9.87
N HIS A 83 0.00 14.31 8.97
CA HIS A 83 -0.57 14.44 7.63
C HIS A 83 0.42 14.15 6.49
N SER A 84 1.63 13.68 6.81
CA SER A 84 2.62 13.29 5.81
C SER A 84 2.18 12.04 5.04
N ARG A 85 2.83 11.78 3.89
CA ARG A 85 2.61 10.53 3.12
C ARG A 85 2.84 9.29 3.96
N TYR A 86 3.91 9.28 4.75
CA TYR A 86 4.20 8.23 5.71
C TYR A 86 2.98 7.87 6.58
N HIS A 87 2.39 8.87 7.23
CA HIS A 87 1.20 8.66 8.06
C HIS A 87 -0.02 8.22 7.26
N LYS A 88 -0.17 8.71 6.02
CA LYS A 88 -1.28 8.32 5.16
C LYS A 88 -1.22 6.86 4.75
N GLU A 89 -0.04 6.34 4.43
CA GLU A 89 0.14 4.94 4.06
C GLU A 89 -0.12 4.01 5.26
N ILE A 90 0.42 4.32 6.44
CA ILE A 90 0.16 3.53 7.65
C ILE A 90 -1.32 3.57 8.06
N LYS A 91 -1.91 4.78 8.11
CA LYS A 91 -3.33 4.91 8.43
C LYS A 91 -4.22 4.22 7.39
N GLY A 92 -3.81 4.27 6.13
CA GLY A 92 -4.50 3.58 5.04
C GLY A 92 -4.49 2.08 5.22
N ASN A 93 -3.33 1.49 5.56
CA ASN A 93 -3.23 0.07 5.86
C ASN A 93 -4.18 -0.33 7.00
N LEU A 94 -4.14 0.40 8.11
CA LEU A 94 -5.02 0.13 9.24
C LEU A 94 -6.51 0.28 8.90
N LEU A 95 -6.86 1.27 8.06
CA LEU A 95 -8.23 1.49 7.63
C LEU A 95 -8.73 0.37 6.72
N LEU A 96 -7.94 -0.05 5.73
CA LEU A 96 -8.31 -1.14 4.83
C LEU A 96 -8.50 -2.45 5.62
N ARG A 97 -7.61 -2.75 6.56
CA ARG A 97 -7.76 -3.90 7.46
C ARG A 97 -9.05 -3.81 8.28
N ARG A 98 -9.38 -2.63 8.79
CA ARG A 98 -10.60 -2.39 9.60
C ARG A 98 -11.89 -2.64 8.81
N ILE A 99 -11.91 -2.36 7.52
CA ILE A 99 -13.06 -2.65 6.65
C ILE A 99 -13.05 -4.07 6.08
N GLY A 100 -12.16 -4.94 6.57
CA GLY A 100 -12.09 -6.35 6.22
C GLY A 100 -11.40 -6.63 4.89
N LEU A 101 -10.47 -5.77 4.47
CA LEU A 101 -9.59 -6.02 3.34
C LEU A 101 -8.24 -6.51 3.84
N GLN A 102 -7.66 -7.48 3.15
CA GLN A 102 -6.33 -7.97 3.44
C GLN A 102 -5.29 -6.97 2.93
N VAL A 103 -4.31 -6.68 3.76
CA VAL A 103 -3.15 -5.83 3.49
C VAL A 103 -1.93 -6.42 4.18
N PRO A 104 -0.70 -6.14 3.73
CA PRO A 104 0.51 -6.61 4.41
C PRO A 104 0.50 -6.19 5.88
N GLU A 105 0.92 -7.07 6.76
CA GLU A 105 1.11 -6.73 8.17
C GLU A 105 2.28 -5.76 8.31
N ILE A 106 2.11 -4.70 9.11
CA ILE A 106 3.19 -3.77 9.43
C ILE A 106 3.77 -4.16 10.79
N TYR A 107 5.04 -4.54 10.80
CA TYR A 107 5.74 -4.99 11.99
C TYR A 107 6.42 -3.86 12.73
N GLU A 108 7.02 -2.92 11.99
CA GLU A 108 7.76 -1.81 12.57
C GLU A 108 7.55 -0.53 11.78
N THR A 109 7.60 0.59 12.47
CA THR A 109 7.51 1.92 11.87
C THR A 109 8.50 2.87 12.53
N GLY A 110 9.08 3.79 11.76
CA GLY A 110 9.98 4.82 12.27
C GLY A 110 9.78 6.16 11.56
N ILE A 111 10.09 7.24 12.26
CA ILE A 111 9.99 8.62 11.77
C ILE A 111 11.38 9.25 11.72
N GLY A 112 11.71 9.92 10.63
CA GLY A 112 12.90 10.76 10.52
C GLY A 112 12.65 12.12 11.20
N LEU A 113 13.32 12.39 12.31
CA LEU A 113 13.10 13.61 13.09
C LEU A 113 13.82 14.84 12.54
N ILE A 114 14.95 14.65 11.86
CA ILE A 114 15.75 15.76 11.36
C ILE A 114 15.78 15.71 9.84
N PRO A 115 15.30 16.78 9.18
CA PRO A 115 15.35 16.86 7.74
C PRO A 115 16.80 17.01 7.27
N SER A 116 17.19 16.15 6.36
CA SER A 116 18.36 16.42 5.53
C SER A 116 17.90 17.17 4.29
N ALA A 117 18.50 18.31 4.03
CA ALA A 117 18.16 19.16 2.89
C ALA A 117 18.34 18.45 1.53
N ARG A 118 19.13 17.40 1.46
CA ARG A 118 19.49 16.74 0.20
C ARG A 118 18.99 15.31 0.04
N TYR A 119 18.90 14.52 1.11
CA TYR A 119 18.67 13.08 1.04
C TYR A 119 17.85 12.53 2.22
N GLY A 120 17.03 13.38 2.84
CA GLY A 120 16.24 12.95 3.98
C GLY A 120 15.07 12.05 3.60
N TYR A 121 14.55 11.35 4.58
CA TYR A 121 13.28 10.64 4.46
C TYR A 121 12.34 11.05 5.59
N LEU A 122 11.05 10.86 5.35
CA LEU A 122 10.01 11.20 6.31
C LEU A 122 9.87 10.12 7.39
N GLY A 123 10.08 8.88 6.98
CA GLY A 123 9.98 7.73 7.83
C GLY A 123 10.08 6.45 7.03
N PHE A 124 10.06 5.33 7.73
CA PHE A 124 10.04 4.00 7.15
C PHE A 124 9.00 3.13 7.84
N TYR A 125 8.65 2.05 7.20
CA TYR A 125 7.96 0.94 7.83
C TYR A 125 8.45 -0.38 7.25
N ILE A 126 8.40 -1.40 8.10
CA ILE A 126 8.72 -2.78 7.74
C ILE A 126 7.42 -3.54 7.74
N MET A 127 7.17 -4.26 6.66
CA MET A 127 5.94 -4.98 6.46
C MET A 127 6.19 -6.40 5.93
N GLU A 128 5.16 -7.20 6.00
CA GLU A 128 5.12 -8.55 5.46
C GLU A 128 5.51 -8.55 3.98
N ASN A 129 6.32 -9.53 3.58
CA ASN A 129 6.62 -9.83 2.19
C ASN A 129 5.61 -10.85 1.67
N LEU A 130 4.62 -10.38 0.93
CA LEU A 130 3.56 -11.21 0.38
C LEU A 130 4.05 -12.19 -0.68
N GLU A 131 5.11 -11.85 -1.44
CA GLU A 131 5.68 -12.76 -2.45
C GLU A 131 6.13 -14.08 -1.83
N LYS A 132 6.64 -14.06 -0.58
CA LYS A 132 6.99 -15.27 0.14
C LYS A 132 5.81 -16.18 0.47
N ARG A 133 4.61 -15.63 0.49
CA ARG A 133 3.37 -16.40 0.64
C ARG A 133 2.77 -16.82 -0.69
N GLY A 134 3.50 -16.64 -1.78
CA GLY A 134 3.04 -16.98 -3.12
C GLY A 134 2.03 -15.99 -3.71
N PHE A 135 2.04 -14.74 -3.23
CA PHE A 135 1.28 -13.69 -3.88
C PHE A 135 2.04 -13.12 -5.06
N GLU A 136 1.34 -12.92 -6.15
CA GLU A 136 1.80 -12.23 -7.36
C GLU A 136 0.86 -11.06 -7.66
N THR A 137 1.26 -10.13 -8.54
CA THR A 137 0.37 -9.01 -8.86
C THR A 137 -0.83 -9.50 -9.67
N VAL A 138 -1.99 -8.92 -9.42
CA VAL A 138 -3.19 -9.26 -10.20
C VAL A 138 -3.01 -8.88 -11.68
N LEU A 139 -2.15 -7.89 -11.96
CA LEU A 139 -1.80 -7.57 -13.34
C LEU A 139 -1.16 -8.76 -14.04
N ASP A 140 -0.17 -9.41 -13.41
CA ASP A 140 0.55 -10.56 -13.99
C ASP A 140 -0.43 -11.71 -14.29
N TYR A 141 -1.40 -11.97 -13.38
CA TYR A 141 -2.47 -12.95 -13.63
C TYR A 141 -3.33 -12.58 -14.85
N PHE A 142 -3.73 -11.31 -14.97
CA PHE A 142 -4.61 -10.87 -16.07
C PHE A 142 -3.89 -10.77 -17.41
N GLU A 143 -2.57 -10.63 -17.41
CA GLU A 143 -1.72 -10.67 -18.61
C GLU A 143 -1.36 -12.10 -19.03
N ASP A 144 -1.55 -13.10 -18.16
CA ASP A 144 -1.28 -14.50 -18.46
C ASP A 144 -2.39 -15.08 -19.38
N PRO A 145 -2.08 -15.47 -20.63
CA PRO A 145 -3.05 -16.04 -21.54
C PRO A 145 -3.53 -17.43 -21.12
N GLU A 146 -2.77 -18.13 -20.27
CA GLU A 146 -3.10 -19.47 -19.76
C GLU A 146 -3.94 -19.43 -18.48
N LEU A 147 -4.27 -18.23 -17.95
CA LEU A 147 -5.10 -18.10 -16.75
C LEU A 147 -6.47 -18.73 -16.95
N PRO A 148 -6.88 -19.73 -16.15
CA PRO A 148 -8.18 -20.35 -16.25
C PRO A 148 -9.29 -19.34 -16.08
N GLN A 149 -10.31 -19.42 -16.92
CA GLN A 149 -11.44 -18.47 -16.93
C GLN A 149 -12.16 -18.39 -15.56
N GLU A 150 -12.27 -19.52 -14.87
CA GLU A 150 -12.87 -19.57 -13.53
C GLU A 150 -12.05 -18.79 -12.50
N GLN A 151 -10.73 -18.97 -12.50
CA GLN A 151 -9.82 -18.25 -11.63
C GLN A 151 -9.83 -16.75 -11.94
N ARG A 152 -9.81 -16.39 -13.21
CA ARG A 152 -9.96 -15.00 -13.65
C ARG A 152 -11.23 -14.37 -13.11
N GLN A 153 -12.36 -15.09 -13.21
CA GLN A 153 -13.64 -14.60 -12.72
C GLN A 153 -13.63 -14.43 -11.19
N GLN A 154 -13.04 -15.36 -10.45
CA GLN A 154 -12.91 -15.27 -8.98
C GLN A 154 -12.08 -14.06 -8.57
N LEU A 155 -10.94 -13.82 -9.23
CA LEU A 155 -10.10 -12.65 -8.97
C LEU A 155 -10.87 -11.35 -9.27
N PHE A 156 -11.57 -11.29 -10.40
CA PHE A 156 -12.36 -10.11 -10.75
C PHE A 156 -13.49 -9.85 -9.77
N ASP A 157 -14.22 -10.88 -9.36
CA ASP A 157 -15.29 -10.78 -8.35
C ASP A 157 -14.75 -10.30 -7.00
N SER A 158 -13.54 -10.75 -6.61
CA SER A 158 -12.87 -10.31 -5.39
C SER A 158 -12.45 -8.82 -5.47
N ILE A 159 -12.02 -8.34 -6.64
CA ILE A 159 -11.73 -6.92 -6.87
C ILE A 159 -13.01 -6.10 -6.70
N VAL A 160 -14.09 -6.49 -7.39
CA VAL A 160 -15.39 -5.79 -7.32
C VAL A 160 -15.90 -5.74 -5.88
N SER A 161 -15.91 -6.87 -5.17
CA SER A 161 -16.33 -6.95 -3.77
C SER A 161 -15.49 -6.04 -2.86
N SER A 162 -14.18 -5.97 -3.08
CA SER A 162 -13.30 -5.07 -2.33
C SER A 162 -13.61 -3.60 -2.59
N LEU A 163 -13.87 -3.24 -3.84
CA LEU A 163 -14.26 -1.88 -4.22
C LEU A 163 -15.64 -1.52 -3.64
N GLU A 164 -16.58 -2.46 -3.55
CA GLU A 164 -17.85 -2.26 -2.87
C GLU A 164 -17.67 -1.97 -1.38
N LYS A 165 -16.85 -2.76 -0.68
CA LYS A 165 -16.51 -2.50 0.73
C LYS A 165 -15.89 -1.12 0.91
N MET A 166 -14.97 -0.72 0.02
CA MET A 166 -14.38 0.63 0.05
C MET A 166 -15.46 1.71 -0.16
N ARG A 167 -16.37 1.50 -1.13
CA ARG A 167 -17.48 2.41 -1.42
C ARG A 167 -18.41 2.60 -0.22
N GLU A 168 -18.84 1.52 0.39
CA GLU A 168 -19.72 1.53 1.57
C GLU A 168 -19.11 2.25 2.75
N ASN A 169 -17.80 2.15 2.92
CA ASN A 169 -17.06 2.78 3.99
C ASN A 169 -16.48 4.17 3.63
N LEU A 170 -16.86 4.75 2.49
CA LEU A 170 -16.37 6.03 2.00
C LEU A 170 -14.84 6.11 1.92
N VAL A 171 -14.20 5.01 1.57
CA VAL A 171 -12.75 4.88 1.41
C VAL A 171 -12.41 4.92 -0.08
N LEU A 172 -11.52 5.83 -0.46
CA LEU A 172 -10.99 5.92 -1.80
C LEU A 172 -9.55 5.42 -1.81
N PHE A 173 -9.25 4.43 -2.63
CA PHE A 173 -7.90 4.02 -2.93
C PHE A 173 -7.32 5.00 -3.96
N ASN A 174 -6.29 5.77 -3.57
CA ASN A 174 -5.84 6.92 -4.38
C ASN A 174 -5.15 6.50 -5.67
N ASP A 175 -4.44 5.38 -5.65
CA ASP A 175 -3.67 4.86 -6.77
C ASP A 175 -4.21 3.48 -7.18
N LEU A 176 -5.46 3.46 -7.64
CA LEU A 176 -6.19 2.25 -7.99
C LEU A 176 -5.72 1.73 -9.35
N HIS A 177 -4.93 0.66 -9.31
CA HIS A 177 -4.52 -0.13 -10.47
C HIS A 177 -4.13 -1.55 -10.06
N LEU A 178 -4.13 -2.50 -11.03
CA LEU A 178 -3.96 -3.93 -10.76
C LEU A 178 -2.58 -4.29 -10.17
N ARG A 179 -1.55 -3.47 -10.40
CA ARG A 179 -0.22 -3.66 -9.77
C ARG A 179 -0.22 -3.45 -8.26
N ASN A 180 -1.21 -2.72 -7.73
CA ASN A 180 -1.35 -2.50 -6.29
C ASN A 180 -2.28 -3.51 -5.61
N ILE A 181 -2.65 -4.56 -6.34
CA ILE A 181 -3.43 -5.69 -5.87
C ILE A 181 -2.59 -6.94 -6.10
N MET A 182 -2.41 -7.73 -5.07
CA MET A 182 -1.73 -9.02 -5.14
C MET A 182 -2.71 -10.14 -4.85
N ALA A 183 -2.51 -11.29 -5.47
CA ALA A 183 -3.33 -12.47 -5.26
C ALA A 183 -2.47 -13.74 -5.20
N THR A 184 -3.03 -14.79 -4.59
CA THR A 184 -2.48 -16.15 -4.66
C THR A 184 -3.24 -16.98 -5.70
N PRO A 185 -2.68 -18.10 -6.17
CA PRO A 185 -3.40 -19.05 -7.01
C PRO A 185 -4.72 -19.55 -6.40
N ASN A 186 -4.83 -19.53 -5.07
CA ASN A 186 -6.03 -19.96 -4.33
C ASN A 186 -7.10 -18.87 -4.21
N GLY A 187 -6.88 -17.68 -4.81
CA GLY A 187 -7.84 -16.57 -4.78
C GLY A 187 -7.77 -15.67 -3.54
N GLU A 188 -6.80 -15.87 -2.63
CA GLU A 188 -6.55 -14.87 -1.59
C GLU A 188 -6.08 -13.57 -2.25
N MET A 189 -6.59 -12.43 -1.80
CA MET A 189 -6.25 -11.14 -2.39
C MET A 189 -5.84 -10.13 -1.34
N ALA A 190 -4.76 -9.39 -1.59
CA ALA A 190 -4.22 -8.36 -0.69
C ALA A 190 -3.95 -7.05 -1.44
N TRP A 191 -4.18 -5.93 -0.74
CA TRP A 191 -3.96 -4.58 -1.25
C TRP A 191 -2.64 -4.02 -0.74
N ILE A 192 -1.77 -3.62 -1.65
CA ILE A 192 -0.46 -2.99 -1.34
C ILE A 192 -0.49 -1.50 -1.69
N ASP A 193 0.53 -0.76 -1.27
CA ASP A 193 0.64 0.70 -1.44
C ASP A 193 -0.61 1.47 -0.94
N THR A 194 -0.92 1.27 0.33
CA THR A 194 -2.18 1.59 1.00
C THR A 194 -2.47 3.08 1.20
N GLY A 195 -2.09 3.90 0.21
CA GLY A 195 -2.40 5.32 0.19
C GLY A 195 -3.89 5.57 -0.07
N VAL A 196 -4.72 5.61 0.97
CA VAL A 196 -6.17 5.85 0.85
C VAL A 196 -6.60 7.19 1.39
N THR A 197 -7.79 7.63 0.98
CA THR A 197 -8.49 8.79 1.53
C THR A 197 -9.84 8.33 2.11
N HIS A 198 -10.04 8.57 3.40
CA HIS A 198 -11.33 8.36 4.05
C HIS A 198 -12.15 9.66 3.99
N PHE A 199 -13.39 9.56 3.52
CA PHE A 199 -14.30 10.68 3.43
C PHE A 199 -15.34 10.63 4.55
N HIS A 200 -15.67 11.81 5.10
CA HIS A 200 -16.78 11.93 6.04
C HIS A 200 -18.10 11.99 5.27
N TRP A 201 -19.21 11.68 5.95
CA TRP A 201 -20.55 11.65 5.39
C TRP A 201 -20.95 12.96 4.67
N TYR A 202 -20.55 14.12 5.17
CA TYR A 202 -20.81 15.43 4.56
C TYR A 202 -20.03 15.66 3.25
N SER A 203 -19.02 14.85 2.99
CA SER A 203 -18.23 14.88 1.75
C SER A 203 -18.64 13.82 0.74
N ARG A 204 -19.80 13.18 0.93
CA ARG A 204 -20.26 12.04 0.11
C ARG A 204 -20.31 12.36 -1.38
N LYS A 205 -20.74 13.57 -1.76
CA LYS A 205 -20.77 13.99 -3.17
C LYS A 205 -19.37 14.03 -3.78
N LYS A 206 -18.39 14.58 -3.03
CA LYS A 206 -16.99 14.61 -3.47
C LYS A 206 -16.39 13.21 -3.56
N PHE A 207 -16.73 12.33 -2.61
CA PHE A 207 -16.34 10.93 -2.64
C PHE A 207 -16.87 10.24 -3.90
N LYS A 208 -18.18 10.34 -4.17
CA LYS A 208 -18.80 9.74 -5.35
C LYS A 208 -18.06 10.08 -6.64
N ASN A 209 -17.81 11.37 -6.87
CA ASN A 209 -17.11 11.81 -8.08
C ASN A 209 -15.71 11.21 -8.17
N LYS A 210 -14.93 11.27 -7.09
CA LYS A 210 -13.56 10.75 -7.07
C LYS A 210 -13.50 9.23 -7.18
N PHE A 211 -14.44 8.53 -6.54
CA PHE A 211 -14.53 7.07 -6.61
C PHE A 211 -14.88 6.64 -8.03
N ARG A 212 -15.89 7.27 -8.64
CA ARG A 212 -16.25 7.05 -10.05
C ARG A 212 -15.03 7.24 -10.95
N ASP A 213 -14.35 8.37 -10.83
CA ASP A 213 -13.20 8.69 -11.69
C ASP A 213 -12.04 7.68 -11.48
N SER A 214 -11.88 7.15 -10.27
CA SER A 214 -10.87 6.15 -9.95
C SER A 214 -11.22 4.78 -10.57
N VAL A 215 -12.47 4.33 -10.44
CA VAL A 215 -12.93 3.07 -11.03
C VAL A 215 -12.95 3.12 -12.56
N LEU A 216 -13.37 4.25 -13.14
CA LEU A 216 -13.30 4.44 -14.59
C LEU A 216 -11.86 4.45 -15.12
N ARG A 217 -10.92 5.03 -14.35
CA ARG A 217 -9.49 4.93 -14.70
C ARG A 217 -9.00 3.49 -14.66
N LEU A 218 -9.36 2.71 -13.67
CA LEU A 218 -9.03 1.30 -13.63
C LEU A 218 -9.57 0.57 -14.87
N ALA A 219 -10.83 0.80 -15.22
CA ALA A 219 -11.46 0.17 -16.37
C ALA A 219 -10.80 0.53 -17.73
N ASN A 220 -10.18 1.72 -17.81
CA ASN A 220 -9.60 2.26 -19.05
C ASN A 220 -8.06 2.41 -19.00
N CYS A 221 -7.42 2.04 -17.89
CA CYS A 221 -5.99 2.29 -17.64
C CYS A 221 -5.07 1.35 -18.44
N TYR A 222 -5.60 0.23 -18.85
CA TYR A 222 -4.90 -0.81 -19.60
C TYR A 222 -5.47 -0.91 -21.00
N ASP A 223 -4.71 -1.47 -21.92
CA ASP A 223 -5.21 -1.75 -23.26
C ASP A 223 -6.54 -2.49 -23.17
N SER A 224 -7.45 -2.16 -24.09
CA SER A 224 -8.83 -2.68 -24.10
C SER A 224 -8.93 -4.21 -24.07
N SER A 225 -7.81 -4.91 -24.26
CA SER A 225 -7.68 -6.37 -24.19
C SER A 225 -7.60 -6.93 -22.77
N LEU A 226 -7.23 -6.14 -21.76
CA LEU A 226 -7.01 -6.66 -20.40
C LEU A 226 -8.33 -6.98 -19.68
N PHE A 227 -9.33 -6.11 -19.82
CA PHE A 227 -10.67 -6.36 -19.30
C PHE A 227 -11.63 -6.71 -20.43
N ASN A 228 -12.32 -7.83 -20.29
CA ASN A 228 -13.38 -8.17 -21.25
C ASN A 228 -14.59 -7.23 -21.13
N GLN A 229 -15.49 -7.29 -22.10
CA GLN A 229 -16.65 -6.38 -22.15
C GLN A 229 -17.55 -6.47 -20.91
N SER A 230 -17.77 -7.67 -20.38
CA SER A 230 -18.57 -7.89 -19.18
C SER A 230 -17.90 -7.28 -17.93
N GLU A 231 -16.58 -7.48 -17.77
CA GLU A 231 -15.80 -6.91 -16.67
C GLU A 231 -15.83 -5.38 -16.72
N GLN A 232 -15.64 -4.78 -17.90
CA GLN A 232 -15.75 -3.34 -18.08
C GLN A 232 -17.14 -2.79 -17.75
N GLN A 233 -18.20 -3.48 -18.15
CA GLN A 233 -19.57 -3.09 -17.82
C GLN A 233 -19.83 -3.13 -16.31
N ARG A 234 -19.34 -4.15 -15.62
CA ARG A 234 -19.46 -4.26 -14.16
C ARG A 234 -18.70 -3.15 -13.43
N LEU A 235 -17.48 -2.81 -13.86
CA LEU A 235 -16.74 -1.68 -13.30
C LEU A 235 -17.47 -0.34 -13.54
N LYS A 236 -18.03 -0.14 -14.73
CA LYS A 236 -18.84 1.04 -15.04
C LYS A 236 -20.06 1.11 -14.14
N ALA A 237 -20.82 0.03 -14.00
CA ALA A 237 -21.99 -0.05 -13.12
C ALA A 237 -21.61 0.25 -11.65
N LEU A 238 -20.46 -0.25 -11.17
CA LEU A 238 -19.95 0.05 -9.83
C LEU A 238 -19.64 1.53 -9.65
N SER A 239 -19.29 2.24 -10.71
CA SER A 239 -18.98 3.67 -10.69
C SER A 239 -20.22 4.58 -10.62
N GLU A 240 -21.40 4.04 -10.97
CA GLU A 240 -22.70 4.74 -11.00
C GLU A 240 -23.47 4.46 -9.70
N PHE A 241 -23.44 5.39 -8.71
CA PHE A 241 -24.19 5.24 -7.43
C PHE A 241 -24.59 6.57 -6.78
#